data_20e99f7a91e9233be22c1badbaf2c841
#
_entry.id   20e99f7a91e9233be22c1badbaf2c841
#
_cell.length_a   1.000
_cell.length_b   1.000
_cell.length_c   1.000
_cell.angle_alpha   90.00
_cell.angle_beta   90.00
_cell.angle_gamma   90.00
#
_symmetry.space_group_name_H-M   'P 1'
#
loop_
_entity.id
_entity.type
_entity.pdbx_description
1 polymer ?
#
loop_
_entity_poly.entity_id
_entity_poly.type
_entity_poly.pdbx_seq_one_letter_code
_entity_poly.pdbx_strand_id
1 'polypeptide(L)' 'MARINSRQVEAFRAMMLTGSVTDAAKLMTVTQPAVSRLLRDFQALLKM' A
#
# COMPACT_ATOMS: atom_id res chain seq x y z
N MET A 1 -16.52 8.62 5.30
CA MET A 1 -16.42 8.65 3.85
C MET A 1 -15.11 8.04 3.40
N ALA A 2 -15.16 7.05 2.53
CA ALA A 2 -13.96 6.39 2.04
C ALA A 2 -13.28 7.24 0.98
N ARG A 3 -11.98 7.45 1.13
CA ARG A 3 -11.23 8.16 0.11
C ARG A 3 -9.80 7.63 0.10
N ILE A 4 -9.18 7.72 -1.07
CA ILE A 4 -7.79 7.31 -1.23
C ILE A 4 -6.91 8.36 -0.58
N ASN A 5 -6.01 7.92 0.30
CA ASN A 5 -5.04 8.83 0.90
C ASN A 5 -3.66 8.56 0.29
N SER A 6 -2.73 9.49 0.54
CA SER A 6 -1.40 9.41 -0.06
C SER A 6 -0.62 8.18 0.40
N ARG A 7 -0.86 7.71 1.61
CA ARG A 7 -0.19 6.50 2.13
C ARG A 7 -0.56 5.27 1.32
N GLN A 8 -1.83 5.15 0.94
CA GLN A 8 -2.30 4.03 0.14
C GLN A 8 -1.67 4.06 -1.24
N VAL A 9 -1.59 5.24 -1.84
CA VAL A 9 -0.97 5.40 -3.15
C VAL A 9 0.52 5.08 -3.07
N GLU A 10 1.19 5.53 -2.02
CA GLU A 10 2.60 5.23 -1.82
C GLU A 10 2.84 3.73 -1.68
N ALA A 11 1.98 3.03 -0.95
CA ALA A 11 2.11 1.58 -0.77
C ALA A 11 1.98 0.86 -2.11
N PHE A 12 1.00 1.25 -2.90
CA PHE A 12 0.79 0.66 -4.21
C PHE A 12 2.00 0.93 -5.11
N ARG A 13 2.47 2.16 -5.12
CA ARG A 13 3.61 2.55 -5.93
C ARG A 13 4.87 1.79 -5.53
N ALA A 14 5.12 1.70 -4.22
CA ALA A 14 6.27 0.97 -3.72
C ALA A 14 6.21 -0.51 -4.12
N MET A 15 5.00 -1.08 -4.07
CA MET A 15 4.79 -2.46 -4.50
C MET A 15 5.10 -2.64 -5.98
N MET A 16 4.67 -1.69 -6.80
CA MET A 16 4.94 -1.75 -8.24
C MET A 16 6.42 -1.60 -8.55
N LEU A 17 7.11 -0.74 -7.81
CA LEU A 17 8.53 -0.49 -8.02
C LEU A 17 9.41 -1.66 -7.56
N THR A 18 9.05 -2.29 -6.46
CA THR A 18 9.89 -3.35 -5.87
C THR A 18 9.42 -4.75 -6.22
N GLY A 19 8.15 -4.91 -6.54
CA GLY A 19 7.57 -6.21 -6.87
C GLY A 19 7.34 -7.11 -5.66
N SER A 20 7.50 -6.59 -4.45
CA SER A 20 7.40 -7.38 -3.23
C SER A 20 6.87 -6.53 -2.08
N VAL A 21 5.95 -7.11 -1.29
CA VAL A 21 5.42 -6.42 -0.12
C VAL A 21 6.54 -6.16 0.90
N THR A 22 7.44 -7.12 1.08
CA THR A 22 8.55 -6.97 2.01
C THR A 22 9.44 -5.79 1.61
N ASP A 23 9.79 -5.73 0.33
CA ASP A 23 10.64 -4.65 -0.16
C ASP A 23 9.91 -3.31 -0.16
N ALA A 24 8.63 -3.33 -0.44
CA ALA A 24 7.82 -2.11 -0.38
C ALA A 24 7.80 -1.55 1.04
N ALA A 25 7.70 -2.43 2.04
CA ALA A 25 7.72 -2.00 3.44
C ALA A 25 9.05 -1.35 3.79
N LYS A 26 10.14 -1.92 3.30
CA LYS A 26 11.47 -1.35 3.53
C LYS A 26 11.60 0.02 2.88
N LEU A 27 11.11 0.13 1.66
CA LEU A 27 11.17 1.39 0.91
C LEU A 27 10.38 2.49 1.63
N MET A 28 9.25 2.13 2.20
CA MET A 28 8.39 3.07 2.91
C MET A 28 8.77 3.27 4.37
N THR A 29 9.72 2.48 4.88
CA THR A 29 10.14 2.51 6.27
C THR A 29 8.97 2.19 7.22
N VAL A 30 8.20 1.16 6.86
CA VAL A 30 7.09 0.68 7.67
C VAL A 30 7.17 -0.84 7.76
N THR A 31 6.27 -1.44 8.55
CA THR A 31 6.24 -2.89 8.68
C THR A 31 5.50 -3.52 7.51
N GLN A 32 5.77 -4.80 7.25
CA GLN A 32 5.11 -5.53 6.20
C GLN A 32 3.58 -5.58 6.40
N PRO A 33 3.08 -5.88 7.61
CA PRO A 33 1.63 -5.88 7.83
C PRO A 33 0.99 -4.52 7.54
N ALA A 34 1.71 -3.43 7.78
CA ALA A 34 1.19 -2.09 7.50
C ALA A 34 0.99 -1.90 5.99
N VAL A 35 1.95 -2.35 5.19
CA VAL A 35 1.84 -2.25 3.72
C VAL A 35 0.68 -3.12 3.23
N SER A 36 0.58 -4.34 3.72
CA SER A 36 -0.50 -5.24 3.32
C SER A 36 -1.86 -4.63 3.61
N ARG A 37 -2.00 -3.99 4.76
CA ARG A 37 -3.26 -3.36 5.13
C ARG A 37 -3.58 -2.17 4.22
N LEU A 38 -2.59 -1.36 3.92
CA LEU A 38 -2.78 -0.23 3.03
C LEU A 38 -3.20 -0.69 1.64
N LEU A 39 -2.59 -1.75 1.13
CA LEU A 39 -2.94 -2.28 -0.17
C LEU A 39 -4.35 -2.87 -0.18
N ARG A 40 -4.74 -3.54 0.90
CA ARG A 40 -6.09 -4.09 1.02
C ARG A 40 -7.13 -2.98 1.03
N ASP A 41 -6.87 -1.93 1.80
CA ASP A 41 -7.78 -0.80 1.86
C ASP A 41 -7.90 -0.12 0.50
N PHE A 42 -6.78 0.02 -0.20
CA PHE A 42 -6.76 0.62 -1.53
C PHE A 42 -7.61 -0.20 -2.50
N GLN A 43 -7.44 -1.52 -2.48
CA GLN A 43 -8.21 -2.40 -3.35
C GLN A 43 -9.71 -2.34 -3.04
N ALA A 44 -10.04 -2.25 -1.77
CA ALA A 44 -11.45 -2.13 -1.36
C ALA A 44 -12.08 -0.87 -1.93
N LEU A 45 -11.34 0.22 -1.93
CA LEU A 45 -11.83 1.48 -2.50
C LEU A 45 -12.03 1.36 -4.00
N LEU A 46 -11.16 0.65 -4.69
CA LEU A 46 -11.27 0.48 -6.13
C LEU A 46 -12.47 -0.36 -6.54
N LYS A 47 -12.93 -1.23 -5.65
CA LYS A 47 -14.06 -2.10 -5.93
C LYS A 47 -15.40 -1.41 -5.74
N MET A 48 -15.42 -0.24 -5.16
CA MET A 48 -16.66 0.52 -4.96
C MET A 48 -17.07 1.31 -6.23
#